data_33c2441467875ea081e69282104a2f7c
#
_entry.id   33c2441467875ea081e69282104a2f7c
#
_cell.length_a   1.000
_cell.length_b   1.000
_cell.length_c   1.000
_cell.angle_alpha   90.00
_cell.angle_beta   90.00
_cell.angle_gamma   90.00
#
_symmetry.space_group_name_H-M   'P 1'
#
loop_
_entity.id
_entity.type
_entity.pdbx_description
1 polymer ?
#
loop_
_entity_poly.entity_id
_entity_poly.type
_entity_poly.pdbx_seq_one_letter_code
_entity_poly.pdbx_strand_id
1 'polypeptide(L)'
;MRSKYLLPVLLGCASLTVMAGATIAPGLPGLVEHYADFPDADYLSRFILTIPGLAIALSATLSGWVADKLGRRTLLQFGIALYIVAGSAGLWVDNLLLLLASRFVLGIAVGMIMVCSMALLTDHFQGPERDRAMGIQSSAMSVGGIVFISAGSILADMSWRAPFAVYLLPLVLFPLIKLYVSKPTASSHTLLESHERFPTSHVAFIYPLACVSMLMFYFIPTQLPFLAIELGAQSLKTGGFAVALSQVFAALASANYQRLRTRLSNQQVLLVSFTCLASGFALLSVSQSLLHMYLCMPLVGIGIGFNFPNLSIWMMSKVPSTMRGRASGGMTSAVFVGQFISPLLSQPVVNSHSLGTAFLVAALSMIVLVLLPTIIFMRMRK
;
A
#
# COMPACT_ATOMS: atom_id res chain seq x y z
N MET A 1 15.56 8.11 -29.53
CA MET A 1 14.64 9.01 -28.81
C MET A 1 13.55 8.29 -27.99
N ARG A 2 12.98 7.16 -28.41
CA ARG A 2 11.94 6.41 -27.67
C ARG A 2 12.38 5.90 -26.27
N SER A 3 13.63 5.55 -26.08
CA SER A 3 14.17 5.01 -24.82
C SER A 3 14.16 6.00 -23.64
N LYS A 4 14.33 7.30 -23.86
CA LYS A 4 14.40 8.32 -22.80
C LYS A 4 13.08 8.52 -22.04
N TYR A 5 11.94 8.32 -22.69
CA TYR A 5 10.61 8.54 -22.08
C TYR A 5 9.96 7.27 -21.56
N LEU A 6 10.52 6.09 -21.87
CA LEU A 6 9.99 4.81 -21.43
C LEU A 6 9.98 4.69 -19.88
N LEU A 7 11.13 4.95 -19.25
CA LEU A 7 11.23 4.87 -17.79
C LEU A 7 10.25 5.82 -17.09
N PRO A 8 10.20 7.14 -17.39
CA PRO A 8 9.20 8.04 -16.81
C PRO A 8 7.75 7.57 -16.95
N VAL A 9 7.37 7.02 -18.11
CA VAL A 9 6.02 6.49 -18.32
C VAL A 9 5.74 5.29 -17.42
N LEU A 10 6.67 4.34 -17.31
CA LEU A 10 6.52 3.18 -16.43
C LEU A 10 6.51 3.57 -14.94
N LEU A 11 7.29 4.59 -14.55
CA LEU A 11 7.27 5.16 -13.19
C LEU A 11 5.91 5.80 -12.89
N GLY A 12 5.36 6.56 -13.84
CA GLY A 12 4.00 7.11 -13.74
C GLY A 12 2.96 6.01 -13.53
N CYS A 13 3.01 4.93 -14.33
CA CYS A 13 2.11 3.79 -14.17
C CYS A 13 2.26 3.11 -12.79
N ALA A 14 3.48 2.91 -12.31
CA ALA A 14 3.72 2.32 -11.00
C ALA A 14 3.19 3.20 -9.86
N SER A 15 3.28 4.53 -9.97
CA SER A 15 2.77 5.47 -8.97
C SER A 15 1.25 5.41 -8.81
N LEU A 16 0.50 5.00 -9.88
CA LEU A 16 -0.95 4.83 -9.81
C LEU A 16 -1.37 3.78 -8.77
N THR A 17 -0.53 2.78 -8.51
CA THR A 17 -0.84 1.73 -7.53
C THR A 17 -0.92 2.30 -6.11
N VAL A 18 -0.08 3.27 -5.78
CA VAL A 18 -0.09 3.97 -4.48
C VAL A 18 -1.23 5.00 -4.44
N MET A 19 -1.45 5.72 -5.56
CA MET A 19 -2.53 6.69 -5.69
C MET A 19 -3.90 6.08 -5.39
N ALA A 20 -4.13 4.83 -5.77
CA ALA A 20 -5.41 4.14 -5.62
C ALA A 20 -5.93 4.09 -4.18
N GLY A 21 -5.03 3.97 -3.18
CA GLY A 21 -5.40 3.94 -1.77
C GLY A 21 -5.18 5.26 -1.05
N ALA A 22 -4.12 6.00 -1.40
CA ALA A 22 -3.67 7.16 -0.63
C ALA A 22 -4.60 8.38 -0.75
N THR A 23 -5.13 8.63 -1.95
CA THR A 23 -5.78 9.90 -2.31
C THR A 23 -7.11 10.15 -1.58
N ILE A 24 -7.88 9.10 -1.30
CA ILE A 24 -9.24 9.23 -0.73
C ILE A 24 -9.22 9.25 0.81
N ALA A 25 -8.17 8.72 1.44
CA ALA A 25 -8.12 8.56 2.88
C ALA A 25 -8.49 9.84 3.69
N PRO A 26 -8.02 11.03 3.32
CA PRO A 26 -8.39 12.27 4.00
C PRO A 26 -9.88 12.63 3.89
N GLY A 27 -10.55 12.19 2.83
CA GLY A 27 -11.97 12.46 2.56
C GLY A 27 -12.94 11.48 3.24
N LEU A 28 -12.45 10.43 3.89
CA LEU A 28 -13.32 9.42 4.54
C LEU A 28 -14.32 9.99 5.53
N PRO A 29 -13.97 10.93 6.43
CA PRO A 29 -14.95 11.50 7.35
C PRO A 29 -16.10 12.23 6.64
N GLY A 30 -15.80 13.04 5.63
CA GLY A 30 -16.83 13.73 4.84
C GLY A 30 -17.72 12.76 4.05
N LEU A 31 -17.17 11.60 3.66
CA LEU A 31 -17.94 10.55 3.01
C LEU A 31 -18.88 9.84 4.00
N VAL A 32 -18.42 9.56 5.22
CA VAL A 32 -19.26 9.00 6.29
C VAL A 32 -20.41 9.96 6.61
N GLU A 33 -20.14 11.26 6.72
CA GLU A 33 -21.15 12.29 6.97
C GLU A 33 -22.19 12.34 5.84
N HIS A 34 -21.76 12.26 4.57
CA HIS A 34 -22.66 12.27 3.42
C HIS A 34 -23.63 11.08 3.37
N TYR A 35 -23.16 9.90 3.80
CA TYR A 35 -23.98 8.69 3.83
C TYR A 35 -24.48 8.32 5.23
N ALA A 36 -24.58 9.27 6.16
CA ALA A 36 -24.95 9.01 7.55
C ALA A 36 -26.30 8.28 7.72
N ASP A 37 -27.24 8.50 6.79
CA ASP A 37 -28.55 7.82 6.79
C ASP A 37 -28.51 6.37 6.27
N PHE A 38 -27.37 5.94 5.69
CA PHE A 38 -27.23 4.58 5.18
C PHE A 38 -26.83 3.62 6.32
N PRO A 39 -27.46 2.45 6.45
CA PRO A 39 -27.09 1.47 7.46
C PRO A 39 -25.61 1.09 7.35
N ASP A 40 -24.89 1.09 8.46
CA ASP A 40 -23.45 0.77 8.54
C ASP A 40 -22.53 1.66 7.67
N ALA A 41 -22.96 2.88 7.35
CA ALA A 41 -22.20 3.82 6.52
C ALA A 41 -20.76 4.02 7.01
N ASP A 42 -20.58 4.14 8.34
CA ASP A 42 -19.28 4.30 8.98
C ASP A 42 -18.35 3.12 8.69
N TYR A 43 -18.88 1.90 8.72
CA TYR A 43 -18.14 0.68 8.42
C TYR A 43 -17.86 0.54 6.91
N LEU A 44 -18.90 0.71 6.09
CA LEU A 44 -18.81 0.55 4.64
C LEU A 44 -17.91 1.61 3.99
N SER A 45 -17.92 2.84 4.50
CA SER A 45 -17.09 3.92 3.99
C SER A 45 -15.58 3.63 4.12
N ARG A 46 -15.16 2.95 5.17
CA ARG A 46 -13.76 2.53 5.32
C ARG A 46 -13.36 1.45 4.32
N PHE A 47 -14.31 0.62 3.87
CA PHE A 47 -14.05 -0.34 2.81
C PHE A 47 -13.76 0.32 1.45
N ILE A 48 -14.23 1.53 1.20
CA ILE A 48 -13.89 2.29 -0.02
C ILE A 48 -12.38 2.41 -0.19
N LEU A 49 -11.64 2.50 0.93
CA LEU A 49 -10.19 2.57 0.92
C LEU A 49 -9.52 1.19 0.79
N THR A 50 -10.12 0.14 1.35
CA THR A 50 -9.43 -1.14 1.56
C THR A 50 -9.91 -2.28 0.66
N ILE A 51 -11.13 -2.21 0.11
CA ILE A 51 -11.67 -3.22 -0.81
C ILE A 51 -10.85 -3.37 -2.11
N PRO A 52 -10.18 -2.31 -2.64
CA PRO A 52 -9.24 -2.50 -3.73
C PRO A 52 -8.13 -3.50 -3.39
N GLY A 53 -7.68 -3.56 -2.14
CA GLY A 53 -6.68 -4.53 -1.70
C GLY A 53 -7.14 -5.97 -1.90
N LEU A 54 -8.37 -6.31 -1.51
CA LEU A 54 -8.93 -7.63 -1.75
C LEU A 54 -8.95 -7.96 -3.25
N ALA A 55 -9.41 -7.02 -4.08
CA ALA A 55 -9.47 -7.20 -5.52
C ALA A 55 -8.07 -7.39 -6.15
N ILE A 56 -7.04 -6.65 -5.67
CA ILE A 56 -5.65 -6.83 -6.09
C ILE A 56 -5.16 -8.23 -5.70
N ALA A 57 -5.39 -8.66 -4.45
CA ALA A 57 -4.96 -9.97 -3.97
C ALA A 57 -5.51 -11.12 -4.84
N LEU A 58 -6.77 -11.01 -5.27
CA LEU A 58 -7.44 -11.99 -6.11
C LEU A 58 -7.02 -11.90 -7.58
N SER A 59 -6.84 -10.70 -8.12
CA SER A 59 -6.65 -10.46 -9.56
C SER A 59 -5.20 -10.45 -10.01
N ALA A 60 -4.22 -10.20 -9.12
CA ALA A 60 -2.82 -10.06 -9.52
C ALA A 60 -2.28 -11.30 -10.24
N THR A 61 -2.57 -12.49 -9.74
CA THR A 61 -2.15 -13.76 -10.38
C THR A 61 -2.80 -13.97 -11.74
N LEU A 62 -4.11 -13.67 -11.85
CA LEU A 62 -4.85 -13.75 -13.10
C LEU A 62 -4.34 -12.74 -14.12
N SER A 63 -4.01 -11.53 -13.66
CA SER A 63 -3.45 -10.48 -14.50
C SER A 63 -2.13 -10.88 -15.16
N GLY A 64 -1.28 -11.64 -14.47
CA GLY A 64 -0.05 -12.20 -15.05
C GLY A 64 -0.35 -13.12 -16.24
N TRP A 65 -1.25 -14.09 -16.03
CA TRP A 65 -1.65 -15.02 -17.09
C TRP A 65 -2.33 -14.33 -18.30
N VAL A 66 -3.18 -13.34 -18.02
CA VAL A 66 -3.83 -12.53 -19.07
C VAL A 66 -2.79 -11.69 -19.82
N ALA A 67 -1.78 -11.14 -19.11
CA ALA A 67 -0.70 -10.36 -19.71
C ALA A 67 0.13 -11.18 -20.70
N ASP A 68 0.36 -12.45 -20.40
CA ASP A 68 1.12 -13.35 -21.29
C ASP A 68 0.31 -13.69 -22.56
N LYS A 69 -1.05 -13.73 -22.50
CA LYS A 69 -1.91 -14.02 -23.65
C LYS A 69 -2.22 -12.79 -24.51
N LEU A 70 -2.63 -11.67 -23.90
CA LEU A 70 -3.05 -10.45 -24.61
C LEU A 70 -1.89 -9.50 -24.92
N GLY A 71 -0.75 -9.73 -24.29
CA GLY A 71 0.41 -8.85 -24.33
C GLY A 71 0.36 -7.75 -23.26
N ARG A 72 1.51 -7.59 -22.57
CA ARG A 72 1.68 -6.71 -21.39
C ARG A 72 1.26 -5.25 -21.64
N ARG A 73 1.59 -4.70 -22.81
CA ARG A 73 1.21 -3.33 -23.17
C ARG A 73 -0.29 -3.17 -23.33
N THR A 74 -0.97 -4.09 -24.00
CA THR A 74 -2.43 -4.06 -24.22
C THR A 74 -3.16 -4.14 -22.89
N LEU A 75 -2.75 -5.06 -22.02
CA LEU A 75 -3.35 -5.20 -20.70
C LEU A 75 -3.09 -3.98 -19.81
N LEU A 76 -1.91 -3.35 -19.88
CA LEU A 76 -1.61 -2.10 -19.18
C LEU A 76 -2.55 -0.97 -19.62
N GLN A 77 -2.78 -0.81 -20.93
CA GLN A 77 -3.72 0.21 -21.45
C GLN A 77 -5.15 -0.04 -21.00
N PHE A 78 -5.61 -1.30 -21.05
CA PHE A 78 -6.93 -1.68 -20.56
C PHE A 78 -7.05 -1.43 -19.05
N GLY A 79 -6.03 -1.80 -18.26
CA GLY A 79 -5.96 -1.52 -16.84
C GLY A 79 -6.06 -0.03 -16.51
N ILE A 80 -5.37 0.84 -17.27
CA ILE A 80 -5.44 2.30 -17.07
C ILE A 80 -6.82 2.85 -17.44
N ALA A 81 -7.42 2.40 -18.55
CA ALA A 81 -8.77 2.80 -18.90
C ALA A 81 -9.79 2.43 -17.80
N LEU A 82 -9.71 1.19 -17.32
CA LEU A 82 -10.54 0.70 -16.22
C LEU A 82 -10.28 1.47 -14.92
N TYR A 83 -9.01 1.81 -14.63
CA TYR A 83 -8.60 2.61 -13.48
C TYR A 83 -9.23 4.01 -13.51
N ILE A 84 -9.23 4.67 -14.65
CA ILE A 84 -9.81 6.00 -14.82
C ILE A 84 -11.32 5.94 -14.58
N VAL A 85 -12.03 5.02 -15.22
CA VAL A 85 -13.50 4.89 -15.10
C VAL A 85 -13.90 4.53 -13.67
N ALA A 86 -13.34 3.47 -13.14
CA ALA A 86 -13.67 3.01 -11.79
C ALA A 86 -13.15 3.95 -10.70
N GLY A 87 -11.95 4.55 -10.92
CA GLY A 87 -11.33 5.48 -9.99
C GLY A 87 -12.15 6.74 -9.80
N SER A 88 -12.59 7.35 -10.88
CA SER A 88 -13.33 8.61 -10.88
C SER A 88 -14.83 8.46 -10.58
N ALA A 89 -15.33 7.24 -10.37
CA ALA A 89 -16.76 6.98 -10.13
C ALA A 89 -17.37 7.82 -8.99
N GLY A 90 -16.58 8.16 -7.94
CA GLY A 90 -17.07 9.02 -6.85
C GLY A 90 -17.41 10.44 -7.25
N LEU A 91 -17.09 10.89 -8.48
CA LEU A 91 -17.51 12.20 -8.98
C LEU A 91 -18.99 12.24 -9.38
N TRP A 92 -19.57 11.12 -9.80
CA TRP A 92 -20.94 11.04 -10.36
C TRP A 92 -21.82 9.95 -9.75
N VAL A 93 -21.25 9.00 -9.00
CA VAL A 93 -22.02 7.96 -8.32
C VAL A 93 -22.45 8.47 -6.94
N ASP A 94 -23.74 8.36 -6.65
CA ASP A 94 -24.34 8.77 -5.37
C ASP A 94 -24.95 7.59 -4.60
N ASN A 95 -24.48 6.39 -4.87
CA ASN A 95 -24.88 5.18 -4.16
C ASN A 95 -23.64 4.52 -3.57
N LEU A 96 -23.64 4.30 -2.25
CA LEU A 96 -22.50 3.76 -1.50
C LEU A 96 -22.10 2.37 -1.98
N LEU A 97 -23.05 1.49 -2.31
CA LEU A 97 -22.76 0.13 -2.77
C LEU A 97 -22.16 0.12 -4.18
N LEU A 98 -22.67 0.99 -5.08
CA LEU A 98 -22.06 1.16 -6.40
C LEU A 98 -20.66 1.78 -6.31
N LEU A 99 -20.46 2.69 -5.36
CA LEU A 99 -19.13 3.24 -5.10
C LEU A 99 -18.17 2.15 -4.60
N LEU A 100 -18.60 1.27 -3.68
CA LEU A 100 -17.82 0.11 -3.25
C LEU A 100 -17.51 -0.85 -4.40
N ALA A 101 -18.49 -1.14 -5.25
CA ALA A 101 -18.29 -1.97 -6.44
C ALA A 101 -17.24 -1.35 -7.38
N SER A 102 -17.29 -0.02 -7.58
CA SER A 102 -16.28 0.69 -8.37
C SER A 102 -14.87 0.57 -7.76
N ARG A 103 -14.75 0.56 -6.43
CA ARG A 103 -13.46 0.36 -5.74
C ARG A 103 -12.92 -1.05 -5.93
N PHE A 104 -13.79 -2.07 -5.95
CA PHE A 104 -13.38 -3.43 -6.27
C PHE A 104 -12.84 -3.53 -7.71
N VAL A 105 -13.55 -2.93 -8.68
CA VAL A 105 -13.12 -2.85 -10.08
C VAL A 105 -11.80 -2.06 -10.20
N LEU A 106 -11.65 -0.96 -9.45
CA LEU A 106 -10.38 -0.24 -9.37
C LEU A 106 -9.23 -1.12 -8.91
N GLY A 107 -9.46 -1.97 -7.90
CA GLY A 107 -8.45 -2.92 -7.41
C GLY A 107 -8.01 -3.91 -8.49
N ILE A 108 -8.93 -4.43 -9.31
CA ILE A 108 -8.58 -5.26 -10.47
C ILE A 108 -7.69 -4.48 -11.45
N ALA A 109 -8.05 -3.25 -11.76
CA ALA A 109 -7.26 -2.37 -12.64
C ALA A 109 -5.85 -2.12 -12.08
N VAL A 110 -5.73 -1.87 -10.78
CA VAL A 110 -4.44 -1.71 -10.09
C VAL A 110 -3.59 -2.97 -10.19
N GLY A 111 -4.19 -4.15 -9.99
CA GLY A 111 -3.50 -5.44 -10.16
C GLY A 111 -2.91 -5.60 -11.56
N MET A 112 -3.69 -5.27 -12.61
CA MET A 112 -3.20 -5.28 -14.00
C MET A 112 -2.05 -4.30 -14.21
N ILE A 113 -2.17 -3.06 -13.73
CA ILE A 113 -1.16 -2.02 -13.88
C ILE A 113 0.14 -2.43 -13.15
N MET A 114 0.04 -2.93 -11.93
CA MET A 114 1.19 -3.35 -11.11
C MET A 114 1.97 -4.48 -11.79
N VAL A 115 1.29 -5.53 -12.23
CA VAL A 115 1.91 -6.67 -12.89
C VAL A 115 2.55 -6.25 -14.23
N CYS A 116 1.81 -5.50 -15.06
CA CYS A 116 2.31 -5.10 -16.38
C CYS A 116 3.44 -4.08 -16.31
N SER A 117 3.38 -3.08 -15.41
CA SER A 117 4.44 -2.07 -15.29
C SER A 117 5.75 -2.69 -14.81
N MET A 118 5.69 -3.62 -13.85
CA MET A 118 6.88 -4.34 -13.37
C MET A 118 7.45 -5.26 -14.45
N ALA A 119 6.61 -6.01 -15.15
CA ALA A 119 7.04 -6.89 -16.23
C ALA A 119 7.66 -6.10 -17.39
N LEU A 120 7.06 -5.01 -17.83
CA LEU A 120 7.60 -4.15 -18.88
C LEU A 120 8.93 -3.50 -18.49
N LEU A 121 9.09 -3.14 -17.20
CA LEU A 121 10.36 -2.62 -16.70
C LEU A 121 11.45 -3.69 -16.81
N THR A 122 11.17 -4.92 -16.39
CA THR A 122 12.14 -6.04 -16.45
C THR A 122 12.43 -6.51 -17.87
N ASP A 123 11.51 -6.31 -18.82
CA ASP A 123 11.73 -6.64 -20.24
C ASP A 123 12.66 -5.66 -20.95
N HIS A 124 12.57 -4.37 -20.59
CA HIS A 124 13.30 -3.33 -21.28
C HIS A 124 14.64 -2.98 -20.63
N PHE A 125 14.85 -3.33 -19.36
CA PHE A 125 16.08 -3.07 -18.63
C PHE A 125 16.70 -4.38 -18.15
N GLN A 126 18.03 -4.52 -18.27
CA GLN A 126 18.75 -5.74 -17.88
C GLN A 126 19.95 -5.41 -16.99
N GLY A 127 20.38 -6.40 -16.19
CA GLY A 127 21.55 -6.26 -15.32
C GLY A 127 21.46 -5.06 -14.37
N PRO A 128 22.56 -4.30 -14.18
CA PRO A 128 22.59 -3.15 -13.27
C PRO A 128 21.60 -2.03 -13.62
N GLU A 129 21.26 -1.87 -14.90
CA GLU A 129 20.25 -0.86 -15.32
C GLU A 129 18.85 -1.21 -14.82
N ARG A 130 18.50 -2.51 -14.80
CA ARG A 130 17.24 -2.99 -14.23
C ARG A 130 17.18 -2.70 -12.74
N ASP A 131 18.24 -3.00 -12.00
CA ASP A 131 18.27 -2.77 -10.55
C ASP A 131 18.15 -1.29 -10.22
N ARG A 132 18.81 -0.42 -11.01
CA ARG A 132 18.65 1.04 -10.92
C ARG A 132 17.23 1.49 -11.23
N ALA A 133 16.61 0.98 -12.30
CA ALA A 133 15.25 1.35 -12.69
C ALA A 133 14.22 0.92 -11.64
N MET A 134 14.37 -0.26 -11.03
CA MET A 134 13.53 -0.74 -9.91
C MET A 134 13.70 0.14 -8.67
N GLY A 135 14.92 0.57 -8.35
CA GLY A 135 15.19 1.51 -7.26
C GLY A 135 14.51 2.86 -7.48
N ILE A 136 14.59 3.42 -8.70
CA ILE A 136 13.91 4.67 -9.06
C ILE A 136 12.38 4.48 -9.00
N GLN A 137 11.85 3.33 -9.44
CA GLN A 137 10.43 3.01 -9.34
C GLN A 137 9.93 3.05 -7.89
N SER A 138 10.65 2.41 -6.97
CA SER A 138 10.30 2.42 -5.54
C SER A 138 10.32 3.83 -4.96
N SER A 139 11.31 4.65 -5.35
CA SER A 139 11.39 6.06 -4.95
C SER A 139 10.23 6.88 -5.52
N ALA A 140 9.88 6.69 -6.79
CA ALA A 140 8.76 7.36 -7.44
C ALA A 140 7.41 7.00 -6.78
N MET A 141 7.23 5.74 -6.38
CA MET A 141 6.05 5.29 -5.63
C MET A 141 5.97 5.97 -4.26
N SER A 142 7.09 6.08 -3.54
CA SER A 142 7.14 6.74 -2.21
C SER A 142 6.83 8.24 -2.32
N VAL A 143 7.47 8.94 -3.26
CA VAL A 143 7.18 10.35 -3.51
C VAL A 143 5.74 10.54 -4.00
N GLY A 144 5.28 9.68 -4.91
CA GLY A 144 3.89 9.64 -5.38
C GLY A 144 2.90 9.52 -4.23
N GLY A 145 3.16 8.62 -3.26
CA GLY A 145 2.32 8.47 -2.08
C GLY A 145 2.17 9.77 -1.28
N ILE A 146 3.26 10.47 -1.02
CA ILE A 146 3.24 11.76 -0.30
C ILE A 146 2.46 12.80 -1.10
N VAL A 147 2.73 12.93 -2.40
CA VAL A 147 2.08 13.90 -3.29
C VAL A 147 0.58 13.63 -3.38
N PHE A 148 0.17 12.37 -3.60
CA PHE A 148 -1.24 12.02 -3.78
C PHE A 148 -2.04 12.12 -2.48
N ILE A 149 -1.47 11.77 -1.32
CA ILE A 149 -2.13 12.01 -0.03
C ILE A 149 -2.31 13.50 0.21
N SER A 150 -1.28 14.32 -0.04
CA SER A 150 -1.33 15.76 0.17
C SER A 150 -2.35 16.42 -0.78
N ALA A 151 -2.33 16.06 -2.06
CA ALA A 151 -3.32 16.52 -3.03
C ALA A 151 -4.75 16.09 -2.64
N GLY A 152 -4.92 14.82 -2.26
CA GLY A 152 -6.20 14.29 -1.75
C GLY A 152 -6.69 15.04 -0.52
N SER A 153 -5.78 15.44 0.38
CA SER A 153 -6.09 16.21 1.60
C SER A 153 -6.64 17.60 1.26
N ILE A 154 -5.99 18.30 0.33
CA ILE A 154 -6.42 19.63 -0.12
C ILE A 154 -7.79 19.54 -0.83
N LEU A 155 -7.96 18.54 -1.68
CA LEU A 155 -9.21 18.33 -2.41
C LEU A 155 -10.35 17.91 -1.48
N ALA A 156 -10.08 17.05 -0.49
CA ALA A 156 -11.08 16.62 0.49
C ALA A 156 -11.65 17.77 1.31
N ASP A 157 -10.86 18.81 1.55
CA ASP A 157 -11.30 20.04 2.23
C ASP A 157 -12.32 20.84 1.42
N MET A 158 -12.33 20.69 0.10
CA MET A 158 -13.32 21.32 -0.80
C MET A 158 -14.61 20.51 -0.88
N SER A 159 -14.49 19.19 -0.99
CA SER A 159 -15.61 18.23 -1.05
C SER A 159 -15.08 16.81 -0.91
N TRP A 160 -15.83 15.92 -0.26
CA TRP A 160 -15.50 14.51 -0.21
C TRP A 160 -15.37 13.84 -1.61
N ARG A 161 -16.02 14.42 -2.63
CA ARG A 161 -15.96 13.97 -4.03
C ARG A 161 -14.70 14.42 -4.74
N ALA A 162 -14.13 15.58 -4.39
CA ALA A 162 -13.03 16.20 -5.14
C ALA A 162 -11.77 15.32 -5.25
N PRO A 163 -11.36 14.53 -4.23
CA PRO A 163 -10.23 13.59 -4.36
C PRO A 163 -10.37 12.58 -5.49
N PHE A 164 -11.60 12.24 -5.89
CA PHE A 164 -11.84 11.31 -7.00
C PHE A 164 -11.45 11.88 -8.37
N ALA A 165 -11.31 13.21 -8.52
CA ALA A 165 -10.82 13.84 -9.74
C ALA A 165 -9.35 13.50 -10.04
N VAL A 166 -8.55 13.17 -9.02
CA VAL A 166 -7.14 12.77 -9.20
C VAL A 166 -7.03 11.51 -10.08
N TYR A 167 -8.04 10.62 -10.05
CA TYR A 167 -8.06 9.42 -10.90
C TYR A 167 -8.23 9.70 -12.39
N LEU A 168 -8.45 10.93 -12.80
CA LEU A 168 -8.43 11.36 -14.19
C LEU A 168 -7.02 11.68 -14.70
N LEU A 169 -6.04 11.91 -13.81
CA LEU A 169 -4.64 12.20 -14.21
C LEU A 169 -4.03 11.15 -15.15
N PRO A 170 -4.32 9.82 -14.99
CA PRO A 170 -3.79 8.81 -15.89
C PRO A 170 -4.26 8.93 -17.35
N LEU A 171 -5.24 9.78 -17.66
CA LEU A 171 -5.60 10.10 -19.06
C LEU A 171 -4.37 10.57 -19.86
N VAL A 172 -3.44 11.27 -19.21
CA VAL A 172 -2.19 11.72 -19.85
C VAL A 172 -1.26 10.54 -20.15
N LEU A 173 -1.26 9.50 -19.31
CA LEU A 173 -0.40 8.32 -19.51
C LEU A 173 -0.88 7.45 -20.68
N PHE A 174 -2.16 7.43 -20.96
CA PHE A 174 -2.75 6.57 -21.99
C PHE A 174 -2.11 6.76 -23.39
N PRO A 175 -2.00 7.97 -23.95
CA PRO A 175 -1.30 8.20 -25.22
C PRO A 175 0.20 7.97 -25.10
N LEU A 176 0.83 8.29 -23.95
CA LEU A 176 2.27 8.11 -23.76
C LEU A 176 2.67 6.62 -23.80
N ILE A 177 1.85 5.72 -23.25
CA ILE A 177 2.09 4.29 -23.35
C ILE A 177 2.03 3.84 -24.81
N LYS A 178 1.08 4.37 -25.59
CA LYS A 178 0.95 4.06 -27.02
C LYS A 178 2.16 4.54 -27.82
N LEU A 179 2.79 5.63 -27.43
CA LEU A 179 3.92 6.22 -28.12
C LEU A 179 5.26 5.60 -27.73
N TYR A 180 5.49 5.34 -26.45
CA TYR A 180 6.81 5.04 -25.89
C TYR A 180 7.01 3.60 -25.44
N VAL A 181 5.95 2.86 -25.09
CA VAL A 181 6.06 1.46 -24.73
C VAL A 181 5.95 0.58 -25.97
N SER A 182 7.04 -0.06 -26.38
CA SER A 182 7.04 -1.00 -27.51
C SER A 182 6.29 -2.29 -27.12
N LYS A 183 5.75 -3.00 -28.12
CA LYS A 183 5.31 -4.38 -27.90
C LYS A 183 6.56 -5.21 -27.66
N PRO A 184 6.71 -5.87 -26.50
CA PRO A 184 7.85 -6.77 -26.30
C PRO A 184 7.79 -7.87 -27.35
N THR A 185 8.91 -8.17 -27.98
CA THR A 185 9.08 -9.42 -28.71
C THR A 185 8.96 -10.53 -27.66
N ALA A 186 8.08 -11.49 -27.88
CA ALA A 186 7.83 -12.59 -26.96
C ALA A 186 9.16 -13.25 -26.53
N SER A 187 9.64 -12.91 -25.35
CA SER A 187 10.73 -13.64 -24.71
C SER A 187 10.10 -14.88 -24.13
N SER A 188 10.30 -16.02 -24.77
CA SER A 188 10.02 -17.32 -24.19
C SER A 188 10.88 -17.47 -22.93
N HIS A 189 10.31 -17.14 -21.77
CA HIS A 189 10.88 -17.58 -20.51
C HIS A 189 10.76 -19.12 -20.49
N THR A 190 11.84 -19.77 -20.86
CA THR A 190 12.02 -21.19 -20.63
C THR A 190 11.91 -21.37 -19.12
N LEU A 191 10.82 -21.99 -18.68
CA LEU A 191 10.66 -22.45 -17.31
C LEU A 191 11.74 -23.53 -17.11
N LEU A 192 12.88 -23.14 -16.56
CA LEU A 192 13.85 -24.11 -16.05
C LEU A 192 13.16 -24.81 -14.88
N GLU A 193 12.75 -26.04 -15.07
CA GLU A 193 12.26 -26.89 -14.00
C GLU A 193 13.40 -27.07 -12.99
N SER A 194 13.31 -26.34 -11.89
CA SER A 194 14.23 -26.53 -10.78
C SER A 194 13.67 -27.62 -9.86
N HIS A 195 14.48 -28.63 -9.58
CA HIS A 195 14.17 -29.66 -8.57
C HIS A 195 14.27 -29.13 -7.11
N GLU A 196 14.48 -27.85 -6.93
CA GLU A 196 14.57 -27.21 -5.61
C GLU A 196 13.17 -27.16 -4.97
N ARG A 197 13.11 -27.50 -3.68
CA ARG A 197 11.85 -27.44 -2.91
C ARG A 197 11.56 -26.00 -2.49
N PHE A 198 10.30 -25.59 -2.66
CA PHE A 198 9.83 -24.29 -2.17
C PHE A 198 9.98 -24.20 -0.64
N PRO A 199 10.59 -23.12 -0.07
CA PRO A 199 10.85 -23.03 1.38
C PRO A 199 9.57 -22.67 2.15
N THR A 200 8.62 -23.58 2.21
CA THR A 200 7.28 -23.38 2.76
C THR A 200 7.30 -22.89 4.20
N SER A 201 8.16 -23.42 5.07
CA SER A 201 8.25 -23.00 6.48
C SER A 201 8.71 -21.55 6.64
N HIS A 202 9.68 -21.12 5.82
CA HIS A 202 10.16 -19.74 5.84
C HIS A 202 9.10 -18.75 5.35
N VAL A 203 8.43 -19.11 4.27
CA VAL A 203 7.38 -18.30 3.64
C VAL A 203 6.14 -18.24 4.55
N ALA A 204 5.75 -19.36 5.17
CA ALA A 204 4.66 -19.42 6.14
C ALA A 204 4.90 -18.53 7.37
N PHE A 205 6.15 -18.22 7.71
CA PHE A 205 6.48 -17.26 8.77
C PHE A 205 6.42 -15.80 8.28
N ILE A 206 6.90 -15.51 7.07
CA ILE A 206 7.00 -14.14 6.55
C ILE A 206 5.65 -13.59 6.08
N TYR A 207 4.78 -14.40 5.48
CA TYR A 207 3.49 -13.92 4.96
C TYR A 207 2.55 -13.38 6.04
N PRO A 208 2.35 -14.04 7.20
CA PRO A 208 1.59 -13.46 8.29
C PRO A 208 2.17 -12.15 8.81
N LEU A 209 3.50 -12.04 8.92
CA LEU A 209 4.16 -10.79 9.30
C LEU A 209 3.89 -9.66 8.29
N ALA A 210 3.92 -9.96 7.00
CA ALA A 210 3.61 -9.00 5.94
C ALA A 210 2.12 -8.57 5.99
N CYS A 211 1.22 -9.52 6.25
CA CYS A 211 -0.21 -9.26 6.45
C CYS A 211 -0.44 -8.33 7.65
N VAL A 212 0.11 -8.67 8.82
CA VAL A 212 0.01 -7.85 10.04
C VAL A 212 0.63 -6.46 9.84
N SER A 213 1.76 -6.38 9.14
CA SER A 213 2.42 -5.10 8.85
C SER A 213 1.53 -4.18 8.03
N MET A 214 0.87 -4.72 7.00
CA MET A 214 -0.02 -3.94 6.13
C MET A 214 -1.34 -3.59 6.83
N LEU A 215 -1.85 -4.50 7.67
CA LEU A 215 -3.01 -4.24 8.52
C LEU A 215 -2.73 -3.02 9.42
N MET A 216 -1.59 -2.98 10.11
CA MET A 216 -1.19 -1.88 10.97
C MET A 216 -0.90 -0.59 10.19
N PHE A 217 -0.31 -0.72 9.00
CA PHE A 217 -0.12 0.42 8.12
C PHE A 217 -1.45 1.06 7.71
N TYR A 218 -2.43 0.26 7.27
CA TYR A 218 -3.73 0.78 6.82
C TYR A 218 -4.63 1.27 7.96
N PHE A 219 -4.33 0.90 9.20
CA PHE A 219 -4.99 1.48 10.36
C PHE A 219 -4.83 3.00 10.40
N ILE A 220 -3.67 3.52 9.99
CA ILE A 220 -3.39 4.97 9.98
C ILE A 220 -4.31 5.72 9.00
N PRO A 221 -4.32 5.45 7.67
CA PRO A 221 -5.16 6.20 6.74
C PRO A 221 -6.66 5.95 6.94
N THR A 222 -7.06 4.86 7.61
CA THR A 222 -8.48 4.57 7.88
C THR A 222 -9.02 5.20 9.16
N GLN A 223 -8.17 5.45 10.16
CA GLN A 223 -8.62 5.93 11.48
C GLN A 223 -8.10 7.33 11.84
N LEU A 224 -6.88 7.68 11.38
CA LEU A 224 -6.26 8.96 11.76
C LEU A 224 -7.05 10.21 11.33
N PRO A 225 -7.69 10.26 10.13
CA PRO A 225 -8.53 11.41 9.76
C PRO A 225 -9.69 11.65 10.72
N PHE A 226 -10.27 10.57 11.27
CA PHE A 226 -11.35 10.66 12.27
C PHE A 226 -10.81 11.12 13.63
N LEU A 227 -9.65 10.62 14.06
CA LEU A 227 -8.97 11.09 15.26
C LEU A 227 -8.67 12.60 15.17
N ALA A 228 -8.25 13.10 14.02
CA ALA A 228 -8.01 14.52 13.83
C ALA A 228 -9.27 15.35 14.09
N ILE A 229 -10.44 14.88 13.65
CA ILE A 229 -11.73 15.56 13.90
C ILE A 229 -12.08 15.51 15.39
N GLU A 230 -11.95 14.35 16.05
CA GLU A 230 -12.18 14.23 17.51
C GLU A 230 -11.27 15.19 18.31
N LEU A 231 -10.04 15.43 17.83
CA LEU A 231 -9.10 16.38 18.44
C LEU A 231 -9.36 17.84 18.07
N GLY A 232 -10.48 18.13 17.39
CA GLY A 232 -10.91 19.49 17.07
C GLY A 232 -10.39 20.04 15.74
N ALA A 233 -9.95 19.18 14.81
CA ALA A 233 -9.59 19.65 13.47
C ALA A 233 -10.80 20.22 12.73
N GLN A 234 -10.68 21.47 12.27
CA GLN A 234 -11.75 22.16 11.52
C GLN A 234 -11.67 21.90 10.01
N SER A 235 -10.70 21.12 9.56
CA SER A 235 -10.43 20.88 8.14
C SER A 235 -9.96 19.44 7.95
N LEU A 236 -10.51 18.77 6.93
CA LEU A 236 -10.18 17.38 6.58
C LEU A 236 -8.70 17.21 6.18
N LYS A 237 -8.08 18.28 5.65
CA LYS A 237 -6.66 18.26 5.30
C LYS A 237 -5.74 18.01 6.51
N THR A 238 -6.15 18.36 7.73
CA THR A 238 -5.34 18.18 8.94
C THR A 238 -4.99 16.70 9.16
N GLY A 239 -5.97 15.81 9.11
CA GLY A 239 -5.73 14.37 9.24
C GLY A 239 -4.90 13.81 8.08
N GLY A 240 -5.17 14.25 6.86
CA GLY A 240 -4.43 13.83 5.68
C GLY A 240 -2.95 14.24 5.69
N PHE A 241 -2.64 15.47 6.13
CA PHE A 241 -1.24 15.91 6.29
C PHE A 241 -0.51 15.15 7.40
N ALA A 242 -1.19 14.73 8.46
CA ALA A 242 -0.59 13.86 9.45
C ALA A 242 -0.22 12.49 8.85
N VAL A 243 -1.10 11.90 8.02
CA VAL A 243 -0.77 10.68 7.26
C VAL A 243 0.41 10.93 6.30
N ALA A 244 0.42 12.05 5.57
CA ALA A 244 1.53 12.41 4.67
C ALA A 244 2.86 12.55 5.44
N LEU A 245 2.83 13.14 6.64
CA LEU A 245 4.02 13.28 7.49
C LEU A 245 4.59 11.91 7.87
N SER A 246 3.74 10.94 8.24
CA SER A 246 4.21 9.58 8.51
C SER A 246 4.89 8.95 7.29
N GLN A 247 4.40 9.21 6.08
CA GLN A 247 5.02 8.72 4.84
C GLN A 247 6.37 9.36 4.55
N VAL A 248 6.57 10.64 4.90
CA VAL A 248 7.88 11.29 4.80
C VAL A 248 8.89 10.56 5.68
N PHE A 249 8.55 10.30 6.95
CA PHE A 249 9.44 9.57 7.86
C PHE A 249 9.63 8.10 7.44
N ALA A 250 8.61 7.48 6.85
CA ALA A 250 8.74 6.14 6.28
C ALA A 250 9.74 6.12 5.10
N ALA A 251 9.67 7.11 4.21
CA ALA A 251 10.62 7.22 3.10
C ALA A 251 12.05 7.46 3.60
N LEU A 252 12.25 8.35 4.58
CA LEU A 252 13.55 8.60 5.20
C LEU A 252 14.13 7.36 5.89
N ALA A 253 13.31 6.62 6.63
CA ALA A 253 13.70 5.38 7.29
C ALA A 253 14.07 4.31 6.24
N SER A 254 13.25 4.12 5.23
CA SER A 254 13.50 3.17 4.14
C SER A 254 14.80 3.47 3.38
N ALA A 255 15.09 4.75 3.10
CA ALA A 255 16.33 5.19 2.48
C ALA A 255 17.58 4.87 3.34
N ASN A 256 17.42 4.86 4.67
CA ASN A 256 18.49 4.55 5.62
C ASN A 256 18.51 3.06 6.06
N TYR A 257 17.62 2.22 5.51
CA TYR A 257 17.49 0.80 5.89
C TYR A 257 18.82 0.04 5.75
N GLN A 258 19.58 0.25 4.69
CA GLN A 258 20.88 -0.39 4.46
C GLN A 258 21.86 -0.13 5.62
N ARG A 259 21.94 1.12 6.11
CA ARG A 259 22.81 1.48 7.23
C ARG A 259 22.41 0.77 8.52
N LEU A 260 21.10 0.60 8.75
CA LEU A 260 20.60 -0.14 9.90
C LEU A 260 20.90 -1.64 9.75
N ARG A 261 20.74 -2.19 8.55
CA ARG A 261 20.93 -3.61 8.24
C ARG A 261 22.37 -4.07 8.36
N THR A 262 23.36 -3.20 8.18
CA THR A 262 24.76 -3.53 8.42
C THR A 262 25.09 -3.82 9.90
N ARG A 263 24.27 -3.33 10.81
CA ARG A 263 24.47 -3.47 12.27
C ARG A 263 23.48 -4.44 12.92
N LEU A 264 22.31 -4.65 12.34
CA LEU A 264 21.22 -5.41 12.92
C LEU A 264 20.80 -6.58 12.02
N SER A 265 20.41 -7.70 12.63
CA SER A 265 19.79 -8.84 11.95
C SER A 265 18.35 -8.49 11.51
N ASN A 266 17.79 -9.28 10.57
CA ASN A 266 16.39 -9.10 10.14
C ASN A 266 15.40 -9.12 11.31
N GLN A 267 15.63 -9.96 12.31
CA GLN A 267 14.79 -10.06 13.51
C GLN A 267 14.90 -8.80 14.38
N GLN A 268 16.11 -8.27 14.57
CA GLN A 268 16.33 -7.04 15.34
C GLN A 268 15.71 -5.83 14.62
N VAL A 269 15.81 -5.74 13.28
CA VAL A 269 15.13 -4.70 12.51
C VAL A 269 13.62 -4.83 12.65
N LEU A 270 13.07 -6.04 12.63
CA LEU A 270 11.64 -6.28 12.89
C LEU A 270 11.23 -5.78 14.27
N LEU A 271 12.00 -6.07 15.31
CA LEU A 271 11.76 -5.56 16.66
C LEU A 271 11.77 -4.03 16.71
N VAL A 272 12.77 -3.38 16.13
CA VAL A 272 12.84 -1.92 16.07
C VAL A 272 11.61 -1.34 15.36
N SER A 273 11.24 -1.91 14.20
CA SER A 273 10.09 -1.46 13.42
C SER A 273 8.79 -1.55 14.21
N PHE A 274 8.50 -2.71 14.80
CA PHE A 274 7.26 -2.89 15.54
C PHE A 274 7.26 -2.17 16.90
N THR A 275 8.41 -1.97 17.54
CA THR A 275 8.51 -1.11 18.72
C THR A 275 8.18 0.32 18.40
N CYS A 276 8.73 0.89 17.32
CA CYS A 276 8.38 2.24 16.87
C CYS A 276 6.89 2.36 16.56
N LEU A 277 6.32 1.40 15.82
CA LEU A 277 4.89 1.38 15.50
C LEU A 277 4.01 1.28 16.75
N ALA A 278 4.29 0.33 17.63
CA ALA A 278 3.52 0.12 18.85
C ALA A 278 3.60 1.33 19.77
N SER A 279 4.78 1.94 19.93
CA SER A 279 4.96 3.17 20.70
C SER A 279 4.18 4.34 20.07
N GLY A 280 4.24 4.50 18.75
CA GLY A 280 3.47 5.53 18.02
C GLY A 280 1.97 5.36 18.23
N PHE A 281 1.45 4.14 18.14
CA PHE A 281 0.03 3.83 18.36
C PHE A 281 -0.39 3.99 19.83
N ALA A 282 0.46 3.58 20.79
CA ALA A 282 0.21 3.80 22.20
C ALA A 282 0.17 5.30 22.56
N LEU A 283 1.02 6.12 21.93
CA LEU A 283 0.98 7.58 22.12
C LEU A 283 -0.26 8.18 21.45
N LEU A 284 -0.68 7.69 20.28
CA LEU A 284 -1.91 8.12 19.62
C LEU A 284 -3.14 7.79 20.46
N SER A 285 -3.16 6.69 21.20
CA SER A 285 -4.30 6.28 22.02
C SER A 285 -4.62 7.26 23.16
N VAL A 286 -3.63 8.02 23.61
CA VAL A 286 -3.77 9.02 24.67
C VAL A 286 -3.67 10.47 24.14
N SER A 287 -3.76 10.65 22.83
CA SER A 287 -3.65 11.99 22.20
C SER A 287 -4.81 12.87 22.60
N GLN A 288 -4.50 14.10 23.07
CA GLN A 288 -5.49 15.11 23.49
C GLN A 288 -5.39 16.39 22.65
N SER A 289 -4.49 16.44 21.67
CA SER A 289 -4.31 17.59 20.80
C SER A 289 -3.78 17.21 19.44
N LEU A 290 -4.05 18.05 18.44
CA LEU A 290 -3.50 17.89 17.08
C LEU A 290 -1.96 17.87 17.09
N LEU A 291 -1.34 18.71 17.91
CA LEU A 291 0.13 18.73 18.02
C LEU A 291 0.68 17.37 18.50
N HIS A 292 0.04 16.78 19.52
CA HIS A 292 0.43 15.46 20.02
C HIS A 292 0.29 14.40 18.92
N MET A 293 -0.84 14.39 18.19
CA MET A 293 -1.05 13.51 17.03
C MET A 293 0.08 13.65 16.00
N TYR A 294 0.46 14.89 15.62
CA TYR A 294 1.54 15.12 14.67
C TYR A 294 2.90 14.63 15.18
N LEU A 295 3.20 14.80 16.47
CA LEU A 295 4.45 14.34 17.10
C LEU A 295 4.58 12.81 17.15
N CYS A 296 3.47 12.07 17.05
CA CYS A 296 3.49 10.60 16.96
C CYS A 296 3.85 10.10 15.55
N MET A 297 3.63 10.89 14.50
CA MET A 297 3.81 10.46 13.10
C MET A 297 5.24 10.04 12.74
N PRO A 298 6.31 10.67 13.25
CA PRO A 298 7.68 10.18 13.06
C PRO A 298 7.88 8.74 13.50
N LEU A 299 7.40 8.35 14.68
CA LEU A 299 7.53 6.97 15.18
C LEU A 299 6.79 5.98 14.29
N VAL A 300 5.55 6.29 13.94
CA VAL A 300 4.74 5.49 13.01
C VAL A 300 5.46 5.32 11.67
N GLY A 301 5.92 6.44 11.09
CA GLY A 301 6.61 6.43 9.80
C GLY A 301 7.92 5.62 9.83
N ILE A 302 8.76 5.80 10.85
CA ILE A 302 10.01 5.05 11.00
C ILE A 302 9.73 3.54 11.09
N GLY A 303 8.72 3.14 11.88
CA GLY A 303 8.32 1.75 11.99
C GLY A 303 7.93 1.14 10.65
N ILE A 304 7.08 1.81 9.87
CA ILE A 304 6.66 1.40 8.54
C ILE A 304 7.85 1.34 7.59
N GLY A 305 8.69 2.35 7.58
CA GLY A 305 9.79 2.53 6.63
C GLY A 305 10.88 1.46 6.73
N PHE A 306 11.16 0.95 7.92
CA PHE A 306 12.09 -0.17 8.10
C PHE A 306 11.45 -1.53 7.83
N ASN A 307 10.15 -1.68 8.05
CA ASN A 307 9.48 -2.97 8.03
C ASN A 307 9.40 -3.58 6.63
N PHE A 308 8.86 -2.87 5.65
CA PHE A 308 8.64 -3.42 4.31
C PHE A 308 9.93 -3.86 3.59
N PRO A 309 11.01 -3.04 3.55
CA PRO A 309 12.28 -3.48 2.99
C PRO A 309 12.84 -4.71 3.71
N ASN A 310 12.73 -4.74 5.05
CA ASN A 310 13.21 -5.84 5.86
C ASN A 310 12.51 -7.17 5.53
N LEU A 311 11.18 -7.18 5.48
CA LEU A 311 10.41 -8.37 5.15
C LEU A 311 10.70 -8.86 3.72
N SER A 312 10.81 -7.95 2.75
CA SER A 312 11.12 -8.30 1.37
C SER A 312 12.49 -8.95 1.23
N ILE A 313 13.52 -8.36 1.82
CA ILE A 313 14.89 -8.89 1.78
C ILE A 313 14.98 -10.20 2.58
N TRP A 314 14.34 -10.26 3.74
CA TRP A 314 14.33 -11.47 4.56
C TRP A 314 13.65 -12.64 3.85
N MET A 315 12.52 -12.40 3.21
CA MET A 315 11.86 -13.41 2.38
C MET A 315 12.79 -13.93 1.28
N MET A 316 13.39 -13.02 0.51
CA MET A 316 14.24 -13.39 -0.64
C MET A 316 15.56 -14.08 -0.23
N SER A 317 16.00 -13.94 1.03
CA SER A 317 17.27 -14.52 1.49
C SER A 317 17.30 -16.05 1.50
N LYS A 318 16.14 -16.72 1.51
CA LYS A 318 16.02 -18.18 1.51
C LYS A 318 15.22 -18.74 0.33
N VAL A 319 14.77 -17.88 -0.58
CA VAL A 319 14.00 -18.31 -1.75
C VAL A 319 14.93 -18.43 -2.95
N PRO A 320 14.99 -19.62 -3.59
CA PRO A 320 15.75 -19.85 -4.82
C PRO A 320 15.36 -18.86 -5.93
N SER A 321 16.31 -18.51 -6.78
CA SER A 321 16.09 -17.53 -7.86
C SER A 321 14.94 -17.90 -8.78
N THR A 322 14.77 -19.18 -9.06
CA THR A 322 13.70 -19.78 -9.89
C THR A 322 12.30 -19.62 -9.29
N MET A 323 12.18 -19.47 -7.96
CA MET A 323 10.91 -19.41 -7.22
C MET A 323 10.57 -18.03 -6.68
N ARG A 324 11.43 -17.03 -6.91
CA ARG A 324 11.24 -15.65 -6.39
C ARG A 324 9.95 -15.01 -6.85
N GLY A 325 9.52 -15.27 -8.09
CA GLY A 325 8.24 -14.78 -8.61
C GLY A 325 7.04 -15.31 -7.80
N ARG A 326 7.01 -16.62 -7.52
CA ARG A 326 5.97 -17.26 -6.71
C ARG A 326 5.94 -16.71 -5.28
N ALA A 327 7.12 -16.56 -4.66
CA ALA A 327 7.22 -16.03 -3.30
C ALA A 327 6.79 -14.55 -3.23
N SER A 328 7.19 -13.74 -4.22
CA SER A 328 6.75 -12.34 -4.33
C SER A 328 5.24 -12.23 -4.51
N GLY A 329 4.65 -13.05 -5.36
CA GLY A 329 3.19 -13.07 -5.57
C GLY A 329 2.44 -13.38 -4.29
N GLY A 330 2.84 -14.41 -3.55
CA GLY A 330 2.24 -14.75 -2.26
C GLY A 330 2.41 -13.66 -1.20
N MET A 331 3.58 -13.01 -1.14
CA MET A 331 3.79 -11.86 -0.25
C MET A 331 2.88 -10.69 -0.62
N THR A 332 2.73 -10.39 -1.90
CA THR A 332 1.82 -9.36 -2.39
C THR A 332 0.38 -9.66 -1.97
N SER A 333 -0.09 -10.90 -2.14
CA SER A 333 -1.42 -11.31 -1.68
C SER A 333 -1.58 -11.14 -0.17
N ALA A 334 -0.59 -11.55 0.63
CA ALA A 334 -0.63 -11.39 2.08
C ALA A 334 -0.70 -9.92 2.52
N VAL A 335 0.07 -9.05 1.87
CA VAL A 335 0.06 -7.59 2.09
C VAL A 335 -1.34 -7.02 1.81
N PHE A 336 -1.93 -7.32 0.66
CA PHE A 336 -3.24 -6.76 0.29
C PHE A 336 -4.42 -7.37 1.07
N VAL A 337 -4.31 -8.61 1.53
CA VAL A 337 -5.24 -9.21 2.50
C VAL A 337 -5.18 -8.45 3.83
N GLY A 338 -3.98 -8.11 4.32
CA GLY A 338 -3.81 -7.28 5.52
C GLY A 338 -4.45 -5.90 5.37
N GLN A 339 -4.29 -5.27 4.20
CA GLN A 339 -4.98 -4.01 3.87
C GLN A 339 -6.50 -4.13 4.02
N PHE A 340 -7.09 -5.16 3.42
CA PHE A 340 -8.54 -5.38 3.45
C PHE A 340 -9.05 -5.68 4.86
N ILE A 341 -8.33 -6.48 5.65
CA ILE A 341 -8.73 -6.88 7.01
C ILE A 341 -8.65 -5.71 7.99
N SER A 342 -7.86 -4.67 7.72
CA SER A 342 -7.62 -3.57 8.66
C SER A 342 -8.91 -2.95 9.24
N PRO A 343 -9.89 -2.48 8.46
CA PRO A 343 -11.14 -1.95 9.01
C PRO A 343 -12.02 -3.03 9.65
N LEU A 344 -11.94 -4.30 9.18
CA LEU A 344 -12.69 -5.41 9.76
C LEU A 344 -12.36 -5.63 11.23
N LEU A 345 -11.10 -5.45 11.61
CA LEU A 345 -10.64 -5.63 12.98
C LEU A 345 -10.68 -4.34 13.79
N SER A 346 -10.44 -3.18 13.17
CA SER A 346 -10.41 -1.91 13.91
C SER A 346 -11.80 -1.36 14.19
N GLN A 347 -12.74 -1.43 13.24
CA GLN A 347 -14.03 -0.78 13.37
C GLN A 347 -14.92 -1.33 14.49
N PRO A 348 -15.00 -2.64 14.74
CA PRO A 348 -15.75 -3.15 15.90
C PRO A 348 -15.24 -2.59 17.24
N VAL A 349 -13.91 -2.37 17.37
CA VAL A 349 -13.34 -1.78 18.59
C VAL A 349 -13.67 -0.30 18.69
N VAL A 350 -13.61 0.44 17.57
CA VAL A 350 -14.01 1.85 17.52
C VAL A 350 -15.48 2.02 17.91
N ASN A 351 -16.37 1.22 17.33
CA ASN A 351 -17.81 1.32 17.56
C ASN A 351 -18.22 0.92 18.99
N SER A 352 -17.50 -0.03 19.61
CA SER A 352 -17.82 -0.49 20.96
C SER A 352 -17.18 0.36 22.07
N HIS A 353 -16.10 1.10 21.76
CA HIS A 353 -15.34 1.87 22.75
C HIS A 353 -14.99 3.28 22.25
N SER A 354 -13.82 3.45 21.63
CA SER A 354 -13.32 4.73 21.10
C SER A 354 -12.17 4.53 20.12
N LEU A 355 -11.83 5.57 19.36
CA LEU A 355 -10.64 5.58 18.51
C LEU A 355 -9.35 5.39 19.33
N GLY A 356 -9.23 6.05 20.48
CA GLY A 356 -8.09 5.88 21.38
C GLY A 356 -7.92 4.43 21.83
N THR A 357 -9.02 3.76 22.23
CA THR A 357 -9.00 2.34 22.58
C THR A 357 -8.57 1.45 21.41
N ALA A 358 -9.02 1.76 20.19
CA ALA A 358 -8.64 1.01 19.01
C ALA A 358 -7.13 1.12 18.71
N PHE A 359 -6.53 2.31 18.87
CA PHE A 359 -5.07 2.49 18.78
C PHE A 359 -4.33 1.73 19.86
N LEU A 360 -4.83 1.71 21.11
CA LEU A 360 -4.24 0.95 22.22
C LEU A 360 -4.27 -0.55 21.94
N VAL A 361 -5.42 -1.09 21.53
CA VAL A 361 -5.57 -2.52 21.19
C VAL A 361 -4.63 -2.90 20.05
N ALA A 362 -4.49 -2.05 19.03
CA ALA A 362 -3.54 -2.28 17.96
C ALA A 362 -2.08 -2.27 18.45
N ALA A 363 -1.71 -1.37 19.35
CA ALA A 363 -0.39 -1.34 19.98
C ALA A 363 -0.11 -2.62 20.78
N LEU A 364 -1.05 -3.04 21.63
CA LEU A 364 -0.93 -4.26 22.44
C LEU A 364 -0.87 -5.52 21.57
N SER A 365 -1.66 -5.57 20.49
CA SER A 365 -1.62 -6.71 19.56
C SER A 365 -0.26 -6.84 18.86
N MET A 366 0.40 -5.74 18.51
CA MET A 366 1.76 -5.76 17.97
C MET A 366 2.77 -6.31 18.99
N ILE A 367 2.64 -5.95 20.25
CA ILE A 367 3.50 -6.46 21.32
C ILE A 367 3.31 -7.97 21.47
N VAL A 368 2.06 -8.45 21.59
CA VAL A 368 1.75 -9.85 21.84
C VAL A 368 2.03 -10.74 20.62
N LEU A 369 1.63 -10.32 19.43
CA LEU A 369 1.70 -11.16 18.22
C LEU A 369 3.05 -11.12 17.50
N VAL A 370 3.83 -10.05 17.67
CA VAL A 370 5.09 -9.87 16.95
C VAL A 370 6.29 -9.72 17.87
N LEU A 371 6.27 -8.78 18.82
CA LEU A 371 7.44 -8.47 19.63
C LEU A 371 7.79 -9.63 20.58
N LEU A 372 6.83 -10.12 21.37
CA LEU A 372 7.08 -11.20 22.30
C LEU A 372 7.53 -12.51 21.64
N PRO A 373 6.85 -13.03 20.58
CA PRO A 373 7.32 -14.23 19.89
C PRO A 373 8.72 -14.07 19.28
N THR A 374 9.02 -12.89 18.73
CA THR A 374 10.33 -12.62 18.13
C THR A 374 11.43 -12.61 19.19
N ILE A 375 11.20 -11.98 20.36
CA ILE A 375 12.15 -11.96 21.47
C ILE A 375 12.39 -13.37 22.02
N ILE A 376 11.33 -14.14 22.26
CA ILE A 376 11.42 -15.52 22.75
C ILE A 376 12.25 -16.36 21.76
N PHE A 377 11.94 -16.29 20.48
CA PHE A 377 12.66 -17.02 19.44
C PHE A 377 14.16 -16.66 19.37
N MET A 378 14.49 -15.38 19.55
CA MET A 378 15.89 -14.92 19.59
C MET A 378 16.64 -15.44 20.80
N ARG A 379 15.97 -15.56 21.98
CA ARG A 379 16.57 -16.11 23.21
C ARG A 379 16.82 -17.61 23.13
N MET A 380 15.92 -18.35 22.46
CA MET A 380 16.06 -19.80 22.28
C MET A 380 17.17 -20.21 21.32
N ARG A 381 17.70 -19.26 20.51
CA ARG A 381 18.78 -19.48 19.55
C ARG A 381 20.18 -19.09 20.06
N LYS A 382 20.28 -18.46 21.24
CA LYS A 382 21.52 -18.19 21.97
C LYS A 382 21.82 -19.31 22.91
#